data_87e22d762887768d6f6850640c472331
#
_entry.id   87e22d762887768d6f6850640c472331
#
_cell.length_a   1.000
_cell.length_b   1.000
_cell.length_c   1.000
_cell.angle_alpha   90.00
_cell.angle_beta   90.00
_cell.angle_gamma   90.00
#
_symmetry.space_group_name_H-M   'P 1'
#
loop_
_entity.id
_entity.type
_entity.pdbx_description
1 polymer ?
#
loop_
_entity_poly.entity_id
_entity_poly.type
_entity_poly.pdbx_seq_one_letter_code
_entity_poly.pdbx_strand_id
1 'polypeptide(L)'
;PMSLHYQLRQMPWEQICKGAVDLGYTSYQAGTCGLHIHVSRLAFGETEKQQDAVIARILYFFEKHWEELLKFSRRTPRQLERWAARYGYKEQPMEILDHAKKGYHGGRYTCVNLTNQDTIEFRMFRGTLKSNTLIATLQLVDRICDVAIYLSDDELKALSWTTFVSGCQAPELVRYLKERRLYVNEPVMAEAEAVSYTHL
;
A
#
# COMPACT_ATOMS: atom_id res chain seq x y z
N PRO A 1 17.82 6.50 -4.01
CA PRO A 1 16.62 5.65 -3.99
C PRO A 1 16.70 4.58 -5.09
N MET A 2 16.17 3.38 -4.80
CA MET A 2 16.15 2.26 -5.74
C MET A 2 14.82 2.27 -6.49
N SER A 3 14.85 2.12 -7.83
CA SER A 3 13.62 1.99 -8.62
C SER A 3 12.89 0.67 -8.31
N LEU A 4 11.59 0.59 -8.60
CA LEU A 4 10.84 -0.66 -8.48
C LEU A 4 11.48 -1.75 -9.35
N HIS A 5 11.94 -1.42 -10.56
CA HIS A 5 12.66 -2.37 -11.43
C HIS A 5 13.88 -2.98 -10.72
N TYR A 6 14.70 -2.16 -10.04
CA TYR A 6 15.84 -2.65 -9.26
C TYR A 6 15.40 -3.58 -8.13
N GLN A 7 14.36 -3.20 -7.39
CA GLN A 7 13.78 -4.02 -6.31
C GLN A 7 13.33 -5.39 -6.79
N LEU A 8 12.75 -5.46 -8.00
CA LEU A 8 12.22 -6.71 -8.55
C LEU A 8 13.28 -7.60 -9.21
N ARG A 9 14.36 -7.00 -9.76
CA ARG A 9 15.33 -7.73 -10.60
C ARG A 9 16.67 -7.94 -9.95
N GLN A 10 17.09 -7.05 -9.05
CA GLN A 10 18.43 -7.08 -8.46
C GLN A 10 18.42 -7.45 -6.98
N MET A 11 17.34 -7.17 -6.27
CA MET A 11 17.25 -7.48 -4.85
C MET A 11 16.82 -8.95 -4.65
N PRO A 12 17.61 -9.76 -3.92
CA PRO A 12 17.31 -11.17 -3.68
C PRO A 12 16.31 -11.33 -2.52
N TRP A 13 15.12 -10.73 -2.64
CA TRP A 13 14.13 -10.68 -1.56
C TRP A 13 13.72 -12.04 -1.02
N GLU A 14 13.62 -13.06 -1.88
CA GLU A 14 13.29 -14.42 -1.44
C GLU A 14 14.35 -14.99 -0.51
N GLN A 15 15.63 -14.82 -0.88
CA GLN A 15 16.77 -15.30 -0.09
C GLN A 15 16.89 -14.51 1.22
N ILE A 16 16.70 -13.19 1.19
CA ILE A 16 16.72 -12.32 2.38
C ILE A 16 15.62 -12.73 3.35
N CYS A 17 14.39 -12.86 2.87
CA CYS A 17 13.25 -13.22 3.71
C CYS A 17 13.39 -14.64 4.28
N LYS A 18 13.82 -15.60 3.43
CA LYS A 18 14.06 -16.97 3.87
C LYS A 18 15.18 -17.04 4.91
N GLY A 19 16.31 -16.38 4.66
CA GLY A 19 17.44 -16.35 5.60
C GLY A 19 17.05 -15.74 6.95
N ALA A 20 16.23 -14.71 6.96
CA ALA A 20 15.72 -14.13 8.20
C ALA A 20 14.83 -15.14 8.98
N VAL A 21 13.95 -15.86 8.28
CA VAL A 21 13.11 -16.90 8.91
C VAL A 21 13.98 -18.06 9.46
N ASP A 22 14.97 -18.53 8.71
CA ASP A 22 15.88 -19.60 9.11
C ASP A 22 16.71 -19.23 10.35
N LEU A 23 17.00 -17.93 10.54
CA LEU A 23 17.65 -17.38 11.73
C LEU A 23 16.69 -17.09 12.90
N GLY A 24 15.41 -17.45 12.79
CA GLY A 24 14.42 -17.27 13.85
C GLY A 24 13.82 -15.87 13.94
N TYR A 25 14.04 -15.00 12.96
CA TYR A 25 13.37 -13.68 12.97
C TYR A 25 11.87 -13.83 12.77
N THR A 26 11.13 -13.00 13.49
CA THR A 26 9.67 -12.87 13.37
C THR A 26 9.31 -11.51 12.75
N SER A 27 8.09 -11.38 12.25
CA SER A 27 7.61 -10.10 11.71
C SER A 27 6.35 -9.61 12.44
N TYR A 28 5.18 -9.75 11.87
CA TYR A 28 3.94 -9.25 12.47
C TYR A 28 3.62 -9.83 13.85
N GLN A 29 4.13 -11.02 14.17
CA GLN A 29 3.96 -11.66 15.49
C GLN A 29 4.70 -10.91 16.60
N ALA A 30 5.71 -10.12 16.25
CA ALA A 30 6.43 -9.29 17.23
C ALA A 30 5.58 -8.14 17.81
N GLY A 31 4.41 -7.85 17.19
CA GLY A 31 3.50 -6.80 17.64
C GLY A 31 3.94 -5.36 17.35
N THR A 32 5.22 -5.16 17.02
CA THR A 32 5.84 -3.85 16.78
C THR A 32 6.31 -3.64 15.34
N CYS A 33 6.26 -4.68 14.50
CA CYS A 33 6.76 -4.62 13.13
C CYS A 33 5.72 -4.10 12.16
N GLY A 34 6.15 -3.19 11.27
CA GLY A 34 5.44 -2.74 10.08
C GLY A 34 6.32 -2.86 8.85
N LEU A 35 5.73 -2.91 7.67
CA LEU A 35 6.42 -2.69 6.42
C LEU A 35 6.23 -1.23 6.05
N HIS A 36 7.32 -0.48 5.96
CA HIS A 36 7.35 0.92 5.62
C HIS A 36 8.05 1.10 4.28
N ILE A 37 7.41 1.83 3.37
CA ILE A 37 7.93 2.08 2.03
C ILE A 37 8.11 3.59 1.87
N HIS A 38 9.35 4.00 1.60
CA HIS A 38 9.69 5.40 1.34
C HIS A 38 9.75 5.65 -0.15
N VAL A 39 9.07 6.70 -0.60
CA VAL A 39 9.11 7.18 -1.98
C VAL A 39 9.66 8.60 -1.99
N SER A 40 10.64 8.85 -2.85
CA SER A 40 11.25 10.18 -2.98
C SER A 40 10.22 11.21 -3.45
N ARG A 41 10.19 12.37 -2.81
CA ARG A 41 9.34 13.49 -3.25
C ARG A 41 9.70 13.97 -4.65
N LEU A 42 10.96 13.82 -5.07
CA LEU A 42 11.39 14.16 -6.43
C LEU A 42 10.74 13.29 -7.51
N ALA A 43 10.20 12.12 -7.16
CA ALA A 43 9.41 11.33 -8.09
C ALA A 43 8.08 12.01 -8.48
N PHE A 44 7.62 12.96 -7.68
CA PHE A 44 6.34 13.65 -7.85
C PHE A 44 6.46 15.01 -8.56
N GLY A 45 7.67 15.47 -8.85
CA GLY A 45 7.93 16.73 -9.53
C GLY A 45 9.14 17.47 -8.98
N GLU A 46 9.56 18.49 -9.73
CA GLU A 46 10.75 19.30 -9.38
C GLU A 46 10.44 20.41 -8.36
N THR A 47 9.19 20.85 -8.33
CA THR A 47 8.74 21.92 -7.43
C THR A 47 7.86 21.40 -6.30
N GLU A 48 7.86 22.07 -5.15
CA GLU A 48 7.00 21.75 -4.02
C GLU A 48 5.50 21.72 -4.45
N LYS A 49 5.09 22.66 -5.29
CA LYS A 49 3.72 22.71 -5.79
C LYS A 49 3.34 21.47 -6.59
N GLN A 50 4.23 20.95 -7.43
CA GLN A 50 4.00 19.71 -8.18
C GLN A 50 3.94 18.51 -7.24
N GLN A 51 4.89 18.43 -6.32
CA GLN A 51 4.94 17.37 -5.31
C GLN A 51 3.67 17.36 -4.45
N ASP A 52 3.25 18.50 -3.97
CA ASP A 52 2.04 18.66 -3.15
C ASP A 52 0.79 18.20 -3.89
N ALA A 53 0.64 18.54 -5.17
CA ALA A 53 -0.51 18.10 -5.96
C ALA A 53 -0.58 16.57 -6.07
N VAL A 54 0.55 15.91 -6.28
CA VAL A 54 0.61 14.44 -6.35
C VAL A 54 0.39 13.82 -4.96
N ILE A 55 1.03 14.36 -3.92
CA ILE A 55 0.87 13.88 -2.54
C ILE A 55 -0.59 14.01 -2.11
N ALA A 56 -1.25 15.12 -2.41
CA ALA A 56 -2.68 15.31 -2.13
C ALA A 56 -3.54 14.21 -2.75
N ARG A 57 -3.27 13.83 -4.01
CA ARG A 57 -3.96 12.72 -4.70
C ARG A 57 -3.66 11.36 -4.07
N ILE A 58 -2.43 11.12 -3.60
CA ILE A 58 -2.09 9.90 -2.85
C ILE A 58 -2.91 9.82 -1.57
N LEU A 59 -2.97 10.89 -0.78
CA LEU A 59 -3.77 10.94 0.44
C LEU A 59 -5.25 10.72 0.14
N TYR A 60 -5.77 11.36 -0.92
CA TYR A 60 -7.15 11.18 -1.35
C TYR A 60 -7.44 9.72 -1.75
N PHE A 61 -6.54 9.08 -2.49
CA PHE A 61 -6.67 7.66 -2.85
C PHE A 61 -6.78 6.78 -1.60
N PHE A 62 -5.94 7.03 -0.58
CA PHE A 62 -5.99 6.30 0.69
C PHE A 62 -7.32 6.47 1.42
N GLU A 63 -7.82 7.69 1.48
CA GLU A 63 -9.08 7.99 2.16
C GLU A 63 -10.29 7.40 1.41
N LYS A 64 -10.29 7.49 0.09
CA LYS A 64 -11.36 6.97 -0.77
C LYS A 64 -11.44 5.44 -0.72
N HIS A 65 -10.30 4.75 -0.73
CA HIS A 65 -10.20 3.31 -0.80
C HIS A 65 -9.74 2.69 0.53
N TRP A 66 -10.11 3.32 1.64
CA TRP A 66 -9.65 2.92 2.97
C TRP A 66 -9.97 1.48 3.32
N GLU A 67 -11.17 1.01 3.04
CA GLU A 67 -11.61 -0.35 3.39
C GLU A 67 -10.84 -1.42 2.60
N GLU A 68 -10.59 -1.18 1.32
CA GLU A 68 -9.79 -2.08 0.49
C GLU A 68 -8.33 -2.09 0.95
N LEU A 69 -7.76 -0.93 1.26
CA LEU A 69 -6.40 -0.81 1.76
C LEU A 69 -6.24 -1.40 3.17
N LEU A 70 -7.23 -1.23 4.04
CA LEU A 70 -7.28 -1.89 5.34
C LEU A 70 -7.21 -3.42 5.16
N LYS A 71 -8.04 -3.97 4.30
CA LYS A 71 -8.07 -5.40 3.99
C LYS A 71 -6.77 -5.88 3.36
N PHE A 72 -6.17 -5.10 2.46
CA PHE A 72 -4.86 -5.37 1.86
C PHE A 72 -3.75 -5.39 2.92
N SER A 73 -3.75 -4.44 3.84
CA SER A 73 -2.71 -4.26 4.86
C SER A 73 -2.61 -5.42 5.85
N ARG A 74 -3.69 -6.19 6.03
CA ARG A 74 -3.83 -7.26 7.04
C ARG A 74 -3.67 -6.76 8.49
N ARG A 75 -3.81 -5.47 8.73
CA ARG A 75 -3.90 -4.89 10.07
C ARG A 75 -5.35 -4.78 10.53
N THR A 76 -5.54 -4.71 11.83
CA THR A 76 -6.85 -4.39 12.41
C THR A 76 -7.07 -2.87 12.41
N PRO A 77 -8.34 -2.39 12.41
CA PRO A 77 -8.62 -0.97 12.54
C PRO A 77 -7.91 -0.33 13.74
N ARG A 78 -7.92 -0.99 14.91
CA ARG A 78 -7.24 -0.53 16.13
C ARG A 78 -5.73 -0.39 15.96
N GLN A 79 -5.07 -1.29 15.21
CA GLN A 79 -3.64 -1.18 14.92
C GLN A 79 -3.35 0.00 14.01
N LEU A 80 -4.21 0.27 13.00
CA LEU A 80 -4.04 1.42 12.12
C LEU A 80 -4.28 2.72 12.87
N GLU A 81 -5.35 2.80 13.67
CA GLU A 81 -5.64 3.97 14.50
C GLU A 81 -4.45 4.36 15.38
N ARG A 82 -3.74 3.38 15.92
CA ARG A 82 -2.57 3.61 16.78
C ARG A 82 -1.29 3.95 16.02
N TRP A 83 -1.03 3.31 14.88
CA TRP A 83 0.30 3.31 14.25
C TRP A 83 0.35 3.89 12.84
N ALA A 84 -0.79 4.02 12.19
CA ALA A 84 -0.92 4.45 10.80
C ALA A 84 -2.32 5.04 10.55
N ALA A 85 -2.70 6.03 11.36
CA ALA A 85 -4.03 6.63 11.34
C ALA A 85 -4.33 7.30 9.99
N ARG A 86 -5.60 7.26 9.60
CA ARG A 86 -6.08 7.99 8.44
C ARG A 86 -6.20 9.50 8.74
N TYR A 87 -6.17 10.30 7.69
CA TYR A 87 -6.36 11.76 7.80
C TYR A 87 -7.82 12.18 7.89
N GLY A 88 -8.71 11.36 7.36
CA GLY A 88 -10.13 11.66 7.19
C GLY A 88 -10.44 12.15 5.78
N TYR A 89 -11.50 11.58 5.21
CA TYR A 89 -11.95 11.92 3.86
C TYR A 89 -12.35 13.39 3.73
N LYS A 90 -11.96 14.01 2.62
CA LYS A 90 -12.40 15.32 2.14
C LYS A 90 -12.75 15.20 0.67
N GLU A 91 -13.58 16.13 0.18
CA GLU A 91 -14.01 16.10 -1.23
C GLU A 91 -12.90 16.50 -2.21
N GLN A 92 -11.97 17.34 -1.76
CA GLN A 92 -10.85 17.79 -2.58
C GLN A 92 -9.53 17.23 -2.05
N PRO A 93 -8.65 16.72 -2.92
CA PRO A 93 -7.36 16.19 -2.51
C PRO A 93 -6.52 17.17 -1.71
N MET A 94 -6.46 18.44 -2.11
CA MET A 94 -5.69 19.47 -1.43
C MET A 94 -6.16 19.75 0.00
N GLU A 95 -7.45 19.61 0.28
CA GLU A 95 -7.98 19.79 1.64
C GLU A 95 -7.44 18.73 2.61
N ILE A 96 -7.20 17.51 2.13
CA ILE A 96 -6.58 16.44 2.95
C ILE A 96 -5.12 16.80 3.22
N LEU A 97 -4.40 17.25 2.21
CA LEU A 97 -2.99 17.64 2.37
C LEU A 97 -2.84 18.84 3.32
N ASP A 98 -3.67 19.86 3.17
CA ASP A 98 -3.67 21.04 4.05
C ASP A 98 -3.95 20.64 5.50
N HIS A 99 -4.88 19.70 5.70
CA HIS A 99 -5.16 19.13 7.00
C HIS A 99 -3.96 18.36 7.57
N ALA A 100 -3.31 17.56 6.74
CA ALA A 100 -2.11 16.81 7.11
C ALA A 100 -0.94 17.74 7.50
N LYS A 101 -0.71 18.81 6.73
CA LYS A 101 0.35 19.80 6.98
C LYS A 101 0.12 20.60 8.26
N LYS A 102 -1.12 20.78 8.70
CA LYS A 102 -1.44 21.45 9.97
C LYS A 102 -1.12 20.65 11.24
N GLY A 103 -0.50 19.46 11.09
CA GLY A 103 -0.04 18.64 12.21
C GLY A 103 -1.15 17.99 13.02
N TYR A 104 -2.31 17.79 12.42
CA TYR A 104 -3.51 17.27 13.09
C TYR A 104 -3.35 15.86 13.68
N HIS A 105 -2.45 15.06 13.16
CA HIS A 105 -2.30 13.68 13.60
C HIS A 105 -0.89 13.41 14.13
N GLY A 106 -0.68 13.47 15.40
CA GLY A 106 0.40 12.81 16.16
C GLY A 106 1.76 12.55 15.45
N GLY A 107 2.18 13.41 14.52
CA GLY A 107 3.45 13.27 13.82
C GLY A 107 3.48 12.12 12.80
N ARG A 108 4.46 11.21 12.96
CA ARG A 108 4.74 10.13 11.99
C ARG A 108 3.74 8.96 11.97
N TYR A 109 2.77 8.91 12.88
CA TYR A 109 1.87 7.75 13.03
C TYR A 109 0.62 7.81 12.14
N THR A 110 0.78 8.28 10.91
CA THR A 110 -0.26 8.34 9.88
C THR A 110 -0.04 7.28 8.80
N CYS A 111 -1.08 6.93 8.04
CA CYS A 111 -1.02 5.91 6.98
C CYS A 111 0.00 6.25 5.90
N VAL A 112 0.12 7.54 5.57
CA VAL A 112 1.20 8.12 4.75
C VAL A 112 1.83 9.23 5.57
N ASN A 113 3.03 8.99 6.06
CA ASN A 113 3.77 9.96 6.87
C ASN A 113 4.49 10.99 6.00
N LEU A 114 4.23 12.27 6.25
CA LEU A 114 4.78 13.40 5.51
C LEU A 114 5.90 14.14 6.25
N THR A 115 6.32 13.68 7.43
CA THR A 115 7.30 14.38 8.26
C THR A 115 8.74 14.29 7.76
N ASN A 116 9.04 13.37 6.84
CA ASN A 116 10.36 13.27 6.23
C ASN A 116 10.55 14.35 5.15
N GLN A 117 11.73 14.96 5.13
CA GLN A 117 12.05 16.05 4.21
C GLN A 117 12.08 15.58 2.75
N ASP A 118 12.77 14.48 2.47
CA ASP A 118 13.06 14.01 1.10
C ASP A 118 12.11 12.94 0.60
N THR A 119 11.31 12.34 1.48
CA THR A 119 10.42 11.22 1.14
C THR A 119 9.04 11.37 1.76
N ILE A 120 8.06 10.67 1.19
CA ILE A 120 6.86 10.28 1.92
C ILE A 120 6.98 8.82 2.30
N GLU A 121 6.39 8.41 3.43
CA GLU A 121 6.50 7.06 3.98
C GLU A 121 5.13 6.42 4.09
N PHE A 122 4.91 5.35 3.35
CA PHE A 122 3.71 4.53 3.44
C PHE A 122 3.84 3.55 4.61
N ARG A 123 2.98 3.65 5.63
CA ARG A 123 3.12 2.97 6.93
C ARG A 123 2.01 1.99 7.27
N MET A 124 0.98 1.93 6.45
CA MET A 124 -0.23 1.16 6.77
C MET A 124 -0.01 -0.36 6.73
N PHE A 125 1.05 -0.85 6.11
CA PHE A 125 1.22 -2.28 5.83
C PHE A 125 1.79 -3.06 7.02
N ARG A 126 1.29 -4.29 7.21
CA ARG A 126 1.80 -5.20 8.23
C ARG A 126 3.19 -5.71 7.86
N GLY A 127 4.08 -5.82 8.83
CA GLY A 127 5.38 -6.44 8.65
C GLY A 127 5.27 -7.86 8.09
N THR A 128 6.16 -8.21 7.18
CA THR A 128 6.18 -9.51 6.50
C THR A 128 7.59 -9.99 6.22
N LEU A 129 7.79 -11.30 6.31
CA LEU A 129 8.96 -12.02 5.80
C LEU A 129 8.55 -12.95 4.64
N LYS A 130 7.38 -12.72 4.05
CA LYS A 130 6.97 -13.38 2.80
C LYS A 130 7.36 -12.47 1.63
N SER A 131 8.32 -12.88 0.82
CA SER A 131 8.82 -12.11 -0.33
C SER A 131 7.71 -11.70 -1.30
N ASN A 132 6.79 -12.62 -1.63
CA ASN A 132 5.64 -12.30 -2.49
C ASN A 132 4.75 -11.19 -1.92
N THR A 133 4.53 -11.17 -0.61
CA THR A 133 3.73 -10.10 0.03
C THR A 133 4.48 -8.77 0.02
N LEU A 134 5.80 -8.80 0.25
CA LEU A 134 6.64 -7.62 0.17
C LEU A 134 6.62 -7.02 -1.25
N ILE A 135 6.86 -7.85 -2.26
CA ILE A 135 6.86 -7.44 -3.68
C ILE A 135 5.48 -6.89 -4.07
N ALA A 136 4.39 -7.60 -3.74
CA ALA A 136 3.04 -7.13 -4.02
C ALA A 136 2.75 -5.75 -3.37
N THR A 137 3.30 -5.51 -2.18
CA THR A 137 3.14 -4.22 -1.50
C THR A 137 3.93 -3.11 -2.18
N LEU A 138 5.15 -3.39 -2.64
CA LEU A 138 5.94 -2.44 -3.45
C LEU A 138 5.20 -2.09 -4.75
N GLN A 139 4.68 -3.09 -5.46
CA GLN A 139 3.91 -2.90 -6.69
C GLN A 139 2.60 -2.13 -6.47
N LEU A 140 1.94 -2.32 -5.33
CA LEU A 140 0.74 -1.52 -4.98
C LEU A 140 1.11 -0.06 -4.77
N VAL A 141 2.16 0.23 -4.01
CA VAL A 141 2.60 1.61 -3.75
C VAL A 141 3.01 2.31 -5.04
N ASP A 142 3.77 1.63 -5.89
CA ASP A 142 4.16 2.13 -7.21
C ASP A 142 2.93 2.49 -8.05
N ARG A 143 1.94 1.60 -8.15
CA ARG A 143 0.71 1.85 -8.88
C ARG A 143 -0.15 2.98 -8.29
N ILE A 144 -0.18 3.13 -6.97
CA ILE A 144 -0.85 4.28 -6.33
C ILE A 144 -0.13 5.58 -6.72
N CYS A 145 1.20 5.58 -6.72
CA CYS A 145 1.98 6.73 -7.16
C CYS A 145 1.72 7.04 -8.63
N ASP A 146 1.69 6.04 -9.50
CA ASP A 146 1.40 6.21 -10.93
C ASP A 146 0.05 6.89 -11.16
N VAL A 147 -1.04 6.37 -10.58
CA VAL A 147 -2.36 6.99 -10.77
C VAL A 147 -2.41 8.41 -10.19
N ALA A 148 -1.69 8.67 -9.11
CA ALA A 148 -1.61 10.02 -8.54
C ALA A 148 -0.80 10.99 -9.38
N ILE A 149 0.20 10.51 -10.12
CA ILE A 149 1.03 11.32 -11.04
C ILE A 149 0.26 11.64 -12.33
N TYR A 150 -0.37 10.61 -12.93
CA TYR A 150 -0.88 10.70 -14.30
C TYR A 150 -2.35 11.09 -14.38
N LEU A 151 -3.16 10.89 -13.35
CA LEU A 151 -4.57 11.27 -13.35
C LEU A 151 -4.76 12.69 -12.81
N SER A 152 -5.72 13.39 -13.37
CA SER A 152 -6.27 14.62 -12.79
C SER A 152 -7.06 14.34 -11.51
N ASP A 153 -7.38 15.36 -10.75
CA ASP A 153 -8.20 15.22 -9.54
C ASP A 153 -9.58 14.62 -9.86
N ASP A 154 -10.21 15.04 -10.97
CA ASP A 154 -11.52 14.54 -11.36
C ASP A 154 -11.48 13.08 -11.83
N GLU A 155 -10.44 12.68 -12.59
CA GLU A 155 -10.22 11.28 -12.96
C GLU A 155 -9.97 10.41 -11.73
N LEU A 156 -9.18 10.90 -10.78
CA LEU A 156 -8.92 10.18 -9.53
C LEU A 156 -10.18 10.05 -8.67
N LYS A 157 -11.02 11.09 -8.62
CA LYS A 157 -12.32 11.03 -7.96
C LYS A 157 -13.27 10.03 -8.61
N ALA A 158 -13.21 9.88 -9.93
CA ALA A 158 -14.01 8.90 -10.67
C ALA A 158 -13.44 7.47 -10.59
N LEU A 159 -12.15 7.30 -10.27
CA LEU A 159 -11.48 6.01 -10.25
C LEU A 159 -12.06 5.09 -9.19
N SER A 160 -12.74 4.01 -9.61
CA SER A 160 -13.19 2.97 -8.69
C SER A 160 -12.05 2.00 -8.35
N TRP A 161 -12.18 1.28 -7.22
CA TRP A 161 -11.25 0.19 -6.89
C TRP A 161 -11.18 -0.87 -8.00
N THR A 162 -12.32 -1.25 -8.54
CA THR A 162 -12.41 -2.21 -9.65
C THR A 162 -11.60 -1.76 -10.84
N THR A 163 -11.74 -0.50 -11.27
CA THR A 163 -10.98 0.05 -12.38
C THR A 163 -9.49 0.11 -12.06
N PHE A 164 -9.14 0.51 -10.84
CA PHE A 164 -7.76 0.55 -10.38
C PHE A 164 -7.06 -0.81 -10.45
N VAL A 165 -7.70 -1.88 -9.96
CA VAL A 165 -7.09 -3.22 -9.95
C VAL A 165 -7.16 -3.92 -11.30
N SER A 166 -8.19 -3.69 -12.11
CA SER A 166 -8.34 -4.33 -13.42
C SER A 166 -7.23 -3.94 -14.42
N GLY A 167 -6.66 -2.75 -14.27
CA GLY A 167 -5.51 -2.29 -15.06
C GLY A 167 -4.16 -2.79 -14.54
N CYS A 168 -4.12 -3.61 -13.49
CA CYS A 168 -2.88 -4.10 -12.89
C CYS A 168 -2.34 -5.30 -13.67
N GLN A 169 -1.08 -5.21 -14.12
CA GLN A 169 -0.38 -6.28 -14.82
C GLN A 169 0.75 -6.90 -13.98
N ALA A 170 0.99 -6.41 -12.77
CA ALA A 170 2.02 -6.88 -11.87
C ALA A 170 1.61 -8.24 -11.27
N PRO A 171 2.30 -9.36 -11.57
CA PRO A 171 1.79 -10.69 -11.27
C PRO A 171 1.70 -10.98 -9.77
N GLU A 172 2.65 -10.51 -8.97
CA GLU A 172 2.64 -10.72 -7.52
C GLU A 172 1.51 -9.92 -6.86
N LEU A 173 1.28 -8.67 -7.33
CA LEU A 173 0.18 -7.86 -6.84
C LEU A 173 -1.17 -8.47 -7.21
N VAL A 174 -1.35 -8.89 -8.46
CA VAL A 174 -2.60 -9.56 -8.91
C VAL A 174 -2.86 -10.81 -8.07
N ARG A 175 -1.85 -11.66 -7.87
CA ARG A 175 -1.98 -12.85 -7.00
C ARG A 175 -2.41 -12.47 -5.60
N TYR A 176 -1.73 -11.50 -4.99
CA TYR A 176 -2.04 -11.07 -3.63
C TYR A 176 -3.42 -10.44 -3.49
N LEU A 177 -3.84 -9.62 -4.48
CA LEU A 177 -5.21 -9.08 -4.52
C LEU A 177 -6.27 -10.19 -4.57
N LYS A 178 -6.02 -11.25 -5.35
CA LYS A 178 -6.88 -12.44 -5.40
C LYS A 178 -6.93 -13.17 -4.07
N GLU A 179 -5.79 -13.46 -3.46
CA GLU A 179 -5.72 -14.06 -2.12
C GLU A 179 -6.48 -13.25 -1.06
N ARG A 180 -6.50 -11.92 -1.22
CA ARG A 180 -7.21 -11.00 -0.32
C ARG A 180 -8.68 -10.78 -0.70
N ARG A 181 -9.17 -11.37 -1.80
CA ARG A 181 -10.51 -11.12 -2.37
C ARG A 181 -10.75 -9.62 -2.64
N LEU A 182 -9.75 -8.97 -3.20
CA LEU A 182 -9.73 -7.57 -3.59
C LEU A 182 -9.69 -7.38 -5.11
N TYR A 183 -9.54 -8.48 -5.86
CA TYR A 183 -9.51 -8.49 -7.31
C TYR A 183 -10.90 -8.88 -7.84
N VAL A 184 -11.62 -7.91 -8.40
CA VAL A 184 -13.06 -8.03 -8.66
C VAL A 184 -13.42 -8.77 -9.96
N ASN A 185 -12.47 -9.04 -10.84
CA ASN A 185 -12.69 -9.81 -12.08
C ASN A 185 -12.26 -11.27 -11.92
N GLU A 186 -12.25 -11.79 -10.71
CA GLU A 186 -12.06 -13.21 -10.54
C GLU A 186 -13.23 -13.97 -11.13
N PRO A 187 -12.98 -14.98 -12.01
CA PRO A 187 -13.97 -16.00 -12.20
C PRO A 187 -14.29 -16.58 -10.82
N VAL A 188 -15.57 -16.69 -10.50
CA VAL A 188 -16.00 -17.42 -9.30
C VAL A 188 -15.36 -18.81 -9.46
N MET A 189 -14.30 -19.09 -8.71
CA MET A 189 -13.80 -20.44 -8.58
C MET A 189 -14.96 -21.22 -8.02
N ALA A 190 -15.53 -22.10 -8.82
CA ALA A 190 -16.40 -23.13 -8.29
C ALA A 190 -15.66 -23.66 -7.06
N GLU A 191 -16.33 -23.66 -5.91
CA GLU A 191 -15.75 -24.11 -4.66
C GLU A 191 -14.94 -25.36 -4.97
N ALA A 192 -13.63 -25.31 -4.79
CA ALA A 192 -12.79 -26.46 -4.98
C ALA A 192 -13.43 -27.53 -4.14
N GLU A 193 -13.88 -28.60 -4.79
CA GLU A 193 -14.58 -29.71 -4.19
C GLU A 193 -13.93 -29.97 -2.85
N ALA A 194 -14.71 -29.87 -1.80
CA ALA A 194 -14.27 -30.22 -0.47
C ALA A 194 -13.74 -31.65 -0.60
N VAL A 195 -12.42 -31.80 -0.56
CA VAL A 195 -11.81 -33.10 -0.52
C VAL A 195 -12.33 -33.73 0.75
N SER A 196 -13.34 -34.56 0.57
CA SER A 196 -13.89 -35.41 1.60
C SER A 196 -12.77 -36.29 2.11
N TYR A 197 -12.16 -35.90 3.20
CA TYR A 197 -11.43 -36.85 4.02
C TYR A 197 -12.43 -37.78 4.68
N THR A 198 -12.89 -38.75 3.91
CA THR A 198 -13.51 -39.94 4.47
C THR A 198 -12.41 -40.76 5.11
N HIS A 199 -12.52 -40.94 6.40
CA HIS A 199 -11.78 -41.85 7.24
C HIS A 199 -11.63 -43.26 6.62
N LEU A 200 -10.42 -43.78 6.68
CA LEU A 200 -10.15 -45.18 6.99
C LEU A 200 -9.02 -45.23 8.03
#